data_8abbc660f09563217839f8e98e2ad58b
#
_entry.id   8abbc660f09563217839f8e98e2ad58b
#
_cell.length_a   1.000
_cell.length_b   1.000
_cell.length_c   1.000
_cell.angle_alpha   90.00
_cell.angle_beta   90.00
_cell.angle_gamma   90.00
#
_symmetry.space_group_name_H-M   'P 1'
#
loop_
_entity.id
_entity.type
_entity.pdbx_description
1 polymer ?
#
loop_
_entity_poly.entity_id
_entity_poly.type
_entity_poly.pdbx_seq_one_letter_code
_entity_poly.pdbx_strand_id
1 'polypeptide(L)'
;EYTYTDANGKKHSQHYEGWENFKVHFFAPSGKTLNFSDYTQRAYCIEPDKASELTGSATVKSTSQSAAWKQLTTAQQNAVNLILAWGFGGFEAAKKEKVHYYYATQLLIFEIVAGKRNASTFEAVTGKPLLTPAHTMTETSSAETTVANVTTAYNNMVLWCQLSVRNP
;
A
#
# COMPACT_ATOMS: atom_id res chain seq x y z
N GLU A 1 8.43 -10.71 -13.43
CA GLU A 1 7.85 -9.66 -14.29
C GLU A 1 6.33 -9.69 -14.13
N TYR A 2 5.77 -8.59 -13.71
CA TYR A 2 4.34 -8.44 -13.52
C TYR A 2 3.79 -7.49 -14.58
N THR A 3 2.83 -7.97 -15.35
CA THR A 3 2.17 -7.16 -16.39
C THR A 3 0.75 -6.82 -15.93
N TYR A 4 0.38 -5.56 -15.91
CA TYR A 4 -0.98 -5.12 -15.64
C TYR A 4 -1.45 -4.13 -16.72
N THR A 5 -2.76 -4.00 -16.83
CA THR A 5 -3.39 -3.04 -17.73
C THR A 5 -4.04 -1.96 -16.86
N ASP A 6 -3.72 -0.71 -17.12
CA ASP A 6 -4.32 0.43 -16.41
C ASP A 6 -5.79 0.66 -16.82
N ALA A 7 -6.43 1.62 -16.17
CA ALA A 7 -7.83 1.96 -16.45
C ALA A 7 -8.07 2.47 -17.88
N ASN A 8 -7.01 2.89 -18.59
CA ASN A 8 -7.06 3.36 -19.97
C ASN A 8 -6.75 2.26 -21.00
N GLY A 9 -6.59 1.01 -20.54
CA GLY A 9 -6.28 -0.12 -21.41
C GLY A 9 -4.80 -0.26 -21.78
N LYS A 10 -3.91 0.57 -21.23
CA LYS A 10 -2.47 0.51 -21.49
C LYS A 10 -1.83 -0.59 -20.67
N LYS A 11 -1.06 -1.45 -21.33
CA LYS A 11 -0.27 -2.50 -20.67
C LYS A 11 0.99 -1.92 -20.08
N HIS A 12 1.24 -2.23 -18.81
CA HIS A 12 2.44 -1.90 -18.07
C HIS A 12 3.11 -3.20 -17.64
N SER A 13 4.43 -3.23 -17.76
CA SER A 13 5.25 -4.31 -17.26
C SER A 13 6.10 -3.75 -16.13
N GLN A 14 6.00 -4.31 -14.94
CA GLN A 14 6.84 -3.96 -13.81
C GLN A 14 7.63 -5.17 -13.38
N HIS A 15 8.93 -4.97 -13.29
CA HIS A 15 9.83 -5.95 -12.73
C HIS A 15 10.04 -5.58 -11.27
N TYR A 16 9.45 -6.33 -10.35
CA TYR A 16 9.71 -6.18 -8.93
C TYR A 16 10.93 -7.01 -8.57
N GLU A 17 12.08 -6.40 -8.57
CA GLU A 17 13.29 -7.00 -8.01
C GLU A 17 13.29 -6.75 -6.50
N GLY A 18 12.58 -7.60 -5.77
CA GLY A 18 12.65 -7.65 -4.33
C GLY A 18 12.22 -6.37 -3.59
N TRP A 19 12.50 -6.36 -2.31
CA TRP A 19 12.20 -5.27 -1.37
C TRP A 19 12.91 -3.95 -1.67
N GLU A 20 13.96 -3.96 -2.44
CA GLU A 20 14.69 -2.76 -2.80
C GLU A 20 13.81 -1.73 -3.51
N ASN A 21 12.73 -2.17 -4.12
CA ASN A 21 11.76 -1.29 -4.79
C ASN A 21 10.63 -0.81 -3.87
N PHE A 22 10.46 -1.41 -2.69
CA PHE A 22 9.52 -0.94 -1.68
C PHE A 22 10.25 -0.08 -0.66
N LYS A 23 10.67 1.09 -1.06
CA LYS A 23 11.30 2.02 -0.12
C LYS A 23 10.23 2.68 0.72
N VAL A 24 10.42 2.62 2.03
CA VAL A 24 9.61 3.35 2.99
C VAL A 24 9.87 4.84 2.79
N HIS A 25 8.85 5.59 2.39
CA HIS A 25 8.96 7.03 2.23
C HIS A 25 8.64 7.71 3.55
N PHE A 26 9.62 8.42 4.08
CA PHE A 26 9.44 9.26 5.26
C PHE A 26 9.54 10.72 4.86
N PHE A 27 8.64 11.54 5.38
CA PHE A 27 8.71 12.98 5.28
C PHE A 27 9.11 13.55 6.64
N ALA A 28 10.27 14.17 6.74
CA ALA A 28 10.61 14.98 7.87
C ALA A 28 9.96 16.37 7.73
N PRO A 29 9.24 16.87 8.73
CA PRO A 29 8.88 18.27 8.77
C PRO A 29 10.14 19.13 8.70
N SER A 30 10.04 20.28 8.02
CA SER A 30 11.18 21.19 7.86
C SER A 30 11.89 21.46 9.20
N GLY A 31 13.20 21.24 9.25
CA GLY A 31 14.02 21.45 10.45
C GLY A 31 13.97 20.36 11.50
N LYS A 32 13.33 19.19 11.26
CA LYS A 32 13.32 18.05 12.18
C LYS A 32 14.03 16.84 11.56
N THR A 33 14.73 16.11 12.42
CA THR A 33 15.30 14.80 12.06
C THR A 33 14.19 13.77 11.93
N LEU A 34 14.28 12.89 10.92
CA LEU A 34 13.38 11.75 10.77
C LEU A 34 13.41 10.86 12.02
N ASN A 35 12.26 10.65 12.60
CA ASN A 35 12.07 9.70 13.69
C ASN A 35 11.22 8.54 13.18
N PHE A 36 11.81 7.35 13.12
CA PHE A 36 11.13 6.14 12.65
C PHE A 36 9.94 5.71 13.52
N SER A 37 9.86 6.18 14.75
CA SER A 37 8.73 5.95 15.64
C SER A 37 7.56 6.95 15.43
N ASP A 38 7.77 8.02 14.67
CA ASP A 38 6.71 8.98 14.37
C ASP A 38 5.94 8.58 13.11
N TYR A 39 4.80 7.94 13.35
CA TYR A 39 3.93 7.39 12.30
C TYR A 39 3.28 8.44 11.41
N THR A 40 3.22 9.70 11.85
CA THR A 40 2.64 10.80 11.06
C THR A 40 3.49 11.19 9.85
N GLN A 41 4.73 10.73 9.81
CA GLN A 41 5.71 11.06 8.76
C GLN A 41 5.78 10.00 7.65
N ARG A 42 4.96 8.97 7.68
CA ARG A 42 4.97 7.92 6.67
C ARG A 42 4.03 8.20 5.53
N ALA A 43 4.44 7.80 4.36
CA ALA A 43 3.65 7.95 3.15
C ALA A 43 3.54 6.64 2.38
N TYR A 44 2.44 6.49 1.68
CA TYR A 44 2.18 5.37 0.77
C TYR A 44 2.02 5.89 -0.64
N CYS A 45 2.53 5.15 -1.60
CA CYS A 45 2.32 5.46 -3.00
C CYS A 45 0.90 5.04 -3.42
N ILE A 46 0.21 5.91 -4.16
CA ILE A 46 -1.11 5.63 -4.76
C ILE A 46 -1.06 5.60 -6.29
N GLU A 47 0.12 5.67 -6.87
CA GLU A 47 0.36 5.62 -8.31
C GLU A 47 1.30 4.43 -8.63
N PRO A 48 0.77 3.20 -8.71
CA PRO A 48 1.60 1.99 -8.84
C PRO A 48 2.42 1.91 -10.13
N ASP A 49 2.08 2.72 -11.12
CA ASP A 49 2.74 2.83 -12.42
C ASP A 49 3.85 3.89 -12.47
N LYS A 50 4.03 4.64 -11.38
CA LYS A 50 5.10 5.64 -11.28
C LYS A 50 6.25 5.16 -10.42
N ALA A 51 7.46 5.35 -10.94
CA ALA A 51 8.66 5.19 -10.13
C ALA A 51 8.65 6.21 -8.98
N SER A 52 8.96 5.74 -7.78
CA SER A 52 9.11 6.65 -6.63
C SER A 52 10.45 7.37 -6.77
N GLU A 53 10.43 8.69 -6.80
CA GLU A 53 11.64 9.47 -6.64
C GLU A 53 12.07 9.44 -5.17
N LEU A 54 13.26 8.93 -4.93
CA LEU A 54 13.77 8.70 -3.59
C LEU A 54 14.56 9.89 -3.02
N THR A 55 14.81 10.87 -3.85
CA THR A 55 15.58 12.06 -3.49
C THR A 55 14.86 13.30 -3.98
N GLY A 56 14.62 14.24 -3.10
CA GLY A 56 13.96 15.50 -3.46
C GLY A 56 13.08 16.03 -2.33
N SER A 57 12.51 17.19 -2.56
CA SER A 57 11.51 17.78 -1.69
C SER A 57 10.11 17.40 -2.16
N ALA A 58 9.26 16.96 -1.26
CA ALA A 58 7.85 16.74 -1.53
C ALA A 58 7.02 17.89 -0.94
N THR A 59 6.05 18.36 -1.71
CA THR A 59 5.09 19.35 -1.21
C THR A 59 3.90 18.64 -0.57
N VAL A 60 3.64 18.92 0.69
CA VAL A 60 2.45 18.42 1.36
C VAL A 60 1.24 19.18 0.83
N LYS A 61 0.26 18.44 0.28
CA LYS A 61 -1.00 18.97 -0.22
C LYS A 61 -2.16 18.26 0.49
N SER A 62 -3.27 18.97 0.65
CA SER A 62 -4.52 18.31 1.08
C SER A 62 -4.98 17.31 0.00
N THR A 63 -5.81 16.33 0.38
CA THR A 63 -6.40 15.38 -0.57
C THR A 63 -7.20 16.09 -1.67
N SER A 64 -7.84 17.23 -1.33
CA SER A 64 -8.54 18.07 -2.30
C SER A 64 -7.63 18.75 -3.35
N GLN A 65 -6.33 18.78 -3.12
CA GLN A 65 -5.33 19.35 -4.02
C GLN A 65 -4.52 18.27 -4.78
N SER A 66 -4.65 17.02 -4.40
CA SER A 66 -3.95 15.90 -5.05
C SER A 66 -4.70 15.43 -6.30
N ALA A 67 -4.08 15.57 -7.47
CA ALA A 67 -4.66 15.08 -8.72
C ALA A 67 -4.84 13.55 -8.71
N ALA A 68 -3.86 12.81 -8.22
CA ALA A 68 -3.92 11.36 -8.11
C ALA A 68 -5.07 10.89 -7.19
N TRP A 69 -5.25 11.56 -6.04
CA TRP A 69 -6.36 11.25 -5.14
C TRP A 69 -7.73 11.52 -5.77
N LYS A 70 -7.87 12.62 -6.52
CA LYS A 70 -9.12 12.97 -7.19
C LYS A 70 -9.51 12.02 -8.32
N GLN A 71 -8.56 11.30 -8.89
CA GLN A 71 -8.83 10.29 -9.92
C GLN A 71 -9.42 9.00 -9.35
N LEU A 72 -9.25 8.77 -8.04
CA LEU A 72 -9.85 7.63 -7.38
C LEU A 72 -11.36 7.81 -7.24
N THR A 73 -12.11 6.73 -7.45
CA THR A 73 -13.54 6.72 -7.12
C THR A 73 -13.74 6.88 -5.62
N THR A 74 -14.92 7.32 -5.21
CA THR A 74 -15.27 7.42 -3.77
C THR A 74 -15.08 6.08 -3.05
N ALA A 75 -15.43 4.97 -3.70
CA ALA A 75 -15.23 3.64 -3.13
C ALA A 75 -13.74 3.33 -2.93
N GLN A 76 -12.88 3.66 -3.89
CA GLN A 76 -11.43 3.48 -3.75
C GLN A 76 -10.85 4.37 -2.65
N GLN A 77 -11.26 5.63 -2.55
CA GLN A 77 -10.84 6.54 -1.49
C GLN A 77 -11.22 6.00 -0.11
N ASN A 78 -12.46 5.52 0.05
CA ASN A 78 -12.93 4.89 1.30
C ASN A 78 -12.14 3.62 1.62
N ALA A 79 -11.88 2.78 0.62
CA ALA A 79 -11.10 1.57 0.82
C ALA A 79 -9.65 1.87 1.23
N VAL A 80 -9.00 2.87 0.62
CA VAL A 80 -7.65 3.30 1.02
C VAL A 80 -7.66 3.81 2.47
N ASN A 81 -8.65 4.63 2.85
CA ASN A 81 -8.78 5.10 4.23
C ASN A 81 -8.95 3.93 5.22
N LEU A 82 -9.74 2.93 4.86
CA LEU A 82 -9.92 1.74 5.69
C LEU A 82 -8.63 0.90 5.79
N ILE A 83 -7.90 0.74 4.71
CA ILE A 83 -6.59 0.08 4.71
C ILE A 83 -5.61 0.81 5.63
N LEU A 84 -5.57 2.14 5.58
CA LEU A 84 -4.73 2.94 6.47
C LEU A 84 -5.13 2.79 7.94
N ALA A 85 -6.43 2.70 8.23
CA ALA A 85 -6.94 2.51 9.58
C ALA A 85 -6.55 1.14 10.16
N TRP A 86 -6.56 0.09 9.36
CA TRP A 86 -6.18 -1.27 9.78
C TRP A 86 -4.71 -1.60 9.57
N GLY A 87 -4.00 -0.81 8.79
CA GLY A 87 -2.61 -1.02 8.42
C GLY A 87 -1.62 -0.58 9.48
N PHE A 88 -0.40 -0.43 9.03
CA PHE A 88 0.73 -0.05 9.86
C PHE A 88 0.52 1.32 10.52
N GLY A 89 0.60 1.36 11.84
CA GLY A 89 0.36 2.58 12.64
C GLY A 89 -1.12 2.96 12.81
N GLY A 90 -2.05 2.13 12.31
CA GLY A 90 -3.48 2.32 12.49
C GLY A 90 -4.03 1.75 13.81
N PHE A 91 -5.24 1.20 13.78
CA PHE A 91 -5.84 0.52 14.95
C PHE A 91 -4.90 -0.57 15.47
N GLU A 92 -4.80 -0.72 16.77
CA GLU A 92 -3.89 -1.67 17.41
C GLU A 92 -2.41 -1.44 17.03
N ALA A 93 -1.94 -0.19 17.02
CA ALA A 93 -0.60 0.21 16.62
C ALA A 93 0.51 -0.68 17.21
N ALA A 94 0.42 -1.05 18.48
CA ALA A 94 1.41 -1.88 19.16
C ALA A 94 1.63 -3.26 18.50
N LYS A 95 0.63 -3.81 17.79
CA LYS A 95 0.74 -5.07 17.05
C LYS A 95 1.17 -4.86 15.60
N LYS A 96 0.97 -3.65 15.06
CA LYS A 96 1.14 -3.32 13.65
C LYS A 96 2.34 -2.42 13.37
N GLU A 97 3.14 -2.13 14.39
CA GLU A 97 4.39 -1.37 14.26
C GLU A 97 5.52 -2.14 13.57
N LYS A 98 5.23 -3.32 13.06
CA LYS A 98 6.20 -4.16 12.38
C LYS A 98 6.23 -3.84 10.90
N VAL A 99 7.42 -3.77 10.33
CA VAL A 99 7.68 -3.43 8.93
C VAL A 99 6.86 -4.28 7.95
N HIS A 100 6.58 -5.55 8.26
CA HIS A 100 5.77 -6.40 7.40
C HIS A 100 4.32 -5.90 7.23
N TYR A 101 3.74 -5.20 8.20
CA TYR A 101 2.44 -4.52 8.03
C TYR A 101 2.53 -3.31 7.12
N TYR A 102 3.65 -2.58 7.12
CA TYR A 102 3.85 -1.49 6.18
C TYR A 102 3.80 -1.98 4.73
N TYR A 103 4.48 -3.06 4.42
CA TYR A 103 4.47 -3.65 3.08
C TYR A 103 3.09 -4.17 2.70
N ALA A 104 2.42 -4.88 3.60
CA ALA A 104 1.05 -5.35 3.38
C ALA A 104 0.08 -4.20 3.09
N THR A 105 0.21 -3.08 3.82
CA THR A 105 -0.57 -1.87 3.60
C THR A 105 -0.35 -1.32 2.19
N GLN A 106 0.89 -1.19 1.75
CA GLN A 106 1.22 -0.69 0.42
C GLN A 106 0.69 -1.61 -0.69
N LEU A 107 0.82 -2.93 -0.54
CA LEU A 107 0.28 -3.90 -1.51
C LEU A 107 -1.24 -3.77 -1.66
N LEU A 108 -1.96 -3.69 -0.55
CA LEU A 108 -3.41 -3.53 -0.58
C LEU A 108 -3.86 -2.22 -1.19
N ILE A 109 -3.18 -1.11 -0.91
CA ILE A 109 -3.44 0.17 -1.56
C ILE A 109 -3.29 0.01 -3.08
N PHE A 110 -2.22 -0.60 -3.55
CA PHE A 110 -2.00 -0.83 -4.98
C PHE A 110 -3.07 -1.73 -5.61
N GLU A 111 -3.53 -2.77 -4.91
CA GLU A 111 -4.61 -3.63 -5.41
C GLU A 111 -5.92 -2.87 -5.59
N ILE A 112 -6.26 -1.99 -4.66
CA ILE A 112 -7.48 -1.16 -4.74
C ILE A 112 -7.37 -0.15 -5.87
N VAL A 113 -6.29 0.61 -5.94
CA VAL A 113 -6.16 1.68 -6.95
C VAL A 113 -6.00 1.12 -8.36
N ALA A 114 -5.38 -0.04 -8.52
CA ALA A 114 -5.26 -0.75 -9.80
C ALA A 114 -6.53 -1.57 -10.15
N GLY A 115 -7.56 -1.55 -9.30
CA GLY A 115 -8.80 -2.29 -9.52
C GLY A 115 -8.65 -3.81 -9.57
N LYS A 116 -7.64 -4.36 -8.88
CA LYS A 116 -7.40 -5.81 -8.73
C LYS A 116 -8.22 -6.41 -7.61
N ARG A 117 -8.63 -5.58 -6.68
CA ARG A 117 -9.51 -5.89 -5.59
C ARG A 117 -10.70 -4.93 -5.63
N ASN A 118 -11.89 -5.45 -5.38
CA ASN A 118 -13.11 -4.64 -5.32
C ASN A 118 -13.04 -3.71 -4.11
N ALA A 119 -13.17 -2.41 -4.34
CA ALA A 119 -13.04 -1.40 -3.30
C ALA A 119 -14.17 -1.40 -2.27
N SER A 120 -15.34 -1.98 -2.61
CA SER A 120 -16.49 -2.03 -1.71
C SER A 120 -16.57 -3.33 -0.90
N THR A 121 -15.97 -4.43 -1.38
CA THR A 121 -16.07 -5.75 -0.73
C THR A 121 -14.72 -6.31 -0.29
N PHE A 122 -13.64 -5.74 -0.77
CA PHE A 122 -12.27 -6.26 -0.63
C PHE A 122 -12.05 -7.66 -1.22
N GLU A 123 -12.94 -8.13 -2.06
CA GLU A 123 -12.78 -9.39 -2.77
C GLU A 123 -11.89 -9.23 -4.00
N ALA A 124 -11.19 -10.30 -4.37
CA ALA A 124 -10.41 -10.32 -5.59
C ALA A 124 -11.31 -10.15 -6.81
N VAL A 125 -10.87 -9.37 -7.78
CA VAL A 125 -11.58 -9.21 -9.06
C VAL A 125 -11.18 -10.34 -9.99
N THR A 126 -12.17 -11.09 -10.51
CA THR A 126 -11.94 -12.21 -11.41
C THR A 126 -11.11 -11.79 -12.63
N GLY A 127 -10.11 -12.58 -12.97
CA GLY A 127 -9.22 -12.33 -14.11
C GLY A 127 -8.14 -11.26 -13.87
N LYS A 128 -8.09 -10.66 -12.68
CA LYS A 128 -7.04 -9.70 -12.30
C LYS A 128 -6.14 -10.28 -11.22
N PRO A 129 -4.87 -10.59 -11.52
CA PRO A 129 -3.97 -11.16 -10.52
C PRO A 129 -3.70 -10.18 -9.39
N LEU A 130 -3.76 -10.69 -8.16
CA LEU A 130 -3.45 -9.92 -6.95
C LEU A 130 -1.94 -9.69 -6.81
N LEU A 131 -1.58 -8.62 -6.13
CA LEU A 131 -0.20 -8.30 -5.74
C LEU A 131 0.18 -8.97 -4.43
N THR A 132 -0.04 -10.29 -4.34
CA THR A 132 0.29 -11.02 -3.11
C THR A 132 1.79 -10.96 -2.81
N PRO A 133 2.20 -11.06 -1.53
CA PRO A 133 3.63 -11.09 -1.20
C PRO A 133 4.42 -12.15 -1.97
N ALA A 134 3.84 -13.33 -2.19
CA ALA A 134 4.47 -14.40 -2.96
C ALA A 134 4.78 -14.04 -4.42
N HIS A 135 4.02 -13.11 -5.01
CA HIS A 135 4.23 -12.66 -6.38
C HIS A 135 5.11 -11.42 -6.51
N THR A 136 5.24 -10.65 -5.43
CA THR A 136 5.88 -9.33 -5.46
C THR A 136 7.18 -9.25 -4.69
N MET A 137 7.49 -10.29 -3.91
CA MET A 137 8.67 -10.32 -3.04
C MET A 137 9.61 -11.44 -3.40
N THR A 138 10.90 -11.19 -3.21
CA THR A 138 11.91 -12.22 -3.01
C THR A 138 12.17 -12.40 -1.52
N GLU A 139 12.60 -13.60 -1.09
CA GLU A 139 13.02 -13.81 0.30
C GLU A 139 14.16 -12.87 0.67
N THR A 140 14.03 -12.26 1.85
CA THR A 140 15.05 -11.37 2.39
C THR A 140 15.79 -12.02 3.53
N SER A 141 16.96 -11.53 3.85
CA SER A 141 17.72 -11.96 5.02
C SER A 141 17.17 -11.44 6.35
N SER A 142 16.20 -10.55 6.32
CA SER A 142 15.57 -10.01 7.51
C SER A 142 14.42 -10.90 8.00
N ALA A 143 14.49 -11.36 9.24
CA ALA A 143 13.45 -12.18 9.85
C ALA A 143 12.07 -11.49 9.93
N GLU A 144 12.04 -10.16 9.91
CA GLU A 144 10.79 -9.39 10.01
C GLU A 144 10.09 -9.19 8.66
N THR A 145 10.83 -9.28 7.56
CA THR A 145 10.33 -8.98 6.22
C THR A 145 10.29 -10.21 5.30
N THR A 146 10.18 -11.40 5.87
CA THR A 146 10.00 -12.62 5.08
C THR A 146 8.67 -12.60 4.34
N VAL A 147 8.61 -13.30 3.21
CA VAL A 147 7.36 -13.52 2.45
C VAL A 147 6.27 -14.06 3.37
N ALA A 148 6.60 -15.00 4.26
CA ALA A 148 5.64 -15.58 5.21
C ALA A 148 5.05 -14.53 6.17
N ASN A 149 5.88 -13.69 6.77
CA ASN A 149 5.42 -12.66 7.71
C ASN A 149 4.56 -11.61 7.01
N VAL A 150 4.97 -11.14 5.84
CA VAL A 150 4.18 -10.18 5.06
C VAL A 150 2.88 -10.80 4.58
N THR A 151 2.87 -12.07 4.18
CA THR A 151 1.65 -12.81 3.81
C THR A 151 0.67 -12.88 4.98
N THR A 152 1.16 -13.17 6.19
CA THR A 152 0.31 -13.17 7.39
C THR A 152 -0.31 -11.79 7.64
N ALA A 153 0.49 -10.72 7.59
CA ALA A 153 -0.01 -9.36 7.75
C ALA A 153 -1.03 -8.99 6.66
N TYR A 154 -0.72 -9.30 5.42
CA TYR A 154 -1.59 -9.07 4.27
C TYR A 154 -2.95 -9.78 4.42
N ASN A 155 -2.95 -11.08 4.75
CA ASN A 155 -4.18 -11.85 4.94
C ASN A 155 -5.02 -11.31 6.11
N ASN A 156 -4.38 -10.94 7.23
CA ASN A 156 -5.06 -10.35 8.37
C ASN A 156 -5.73 -9.03 7.98
N MET A 157 -5.03 -8.15 7.27
CA MET A 157 -5.57 -6.87 6.83
C MET A 157 -6.74 -7.03 5.86
N VAL A 158 -6.65 -7.98 4.91
CA VAL A 158 -7.76 -8.30 4.01
C VAL A 158 -9.00 -8.71 4.81
N LEU A 159 -8.82 -9.62 5.77
CA LEU A 159 -9.92 -10.09 6.61
C LEU A 159 -10.55 -8.94 7.41
N TRP A 160 -9.73 -8.10 8.04
CA TRP A 160 -10.25 -6.96 8.84
C TRP A 160 -10.99 -5.95 7.98
N CYS A 161 -10.49 -5.63 6.79
CA CYS A 161 -11.18 -4.76 5.84
C CYS A 161 -12.51 -5.38 5.39
N GLN A 162 -12.52 -6.67 5.05
CA GLN A 162 -13.76 -7.37 4.65
C GLN A 162 -14.81 -7.39 5.79
N LEU A 163 -14.38 -7.65 7.01
CA LEU A 163 -15.27 -7.60 8.17
C LEU A 163 -15.85 -6.21 8.41
N SER A 164 -15.03 -5.17 8.26
CA SER A 164 -15.45 -3.78 8.46
C SER A 164 -16.48 -3.32 7.43
N VAL A 165 -16.38 -3.76 6.18
CA VAL A 165 -17.36 -3.38 5.14
C VAL A 165 -18.65 -4.19 5.22
N ARG A 166 -18.62 -5.37 5.84
CA ARG A 166 -19.83 -6.20 6.07
C ARG A 166 -20.61 -5.79 7.31
N ASN A 167 -19.95 -5.18 8.28
CA ASN A 167 -20.52 -4.74 9.55
C ASN A 167 -20.12 -3.28 9.82
N PRO A 168 -20.68 -2.32 9.05
CA PRO A 168 -20.34 -0.90 9.15
C PRO A 168 -20.83 -0.26 10.46
#